data_febe325f0b61d576d8918de24fe1da2b
#
_entry.id   febe325f0b61d576d8918de24fe1da2b
#
_cell.length_a   1.000
_cell.length_b   1.000
_cell.length_c   1.000
_cell.angle_alpha   90.00
_cell.angle_beta   90.00
_cell.angle_gamma   90.00
#
_symmetry.space_group_name_H-M   'P 1'
#
loop_
_entity.id
_entity.type
_entity.pdbx_description
1 polymer ?
#
loop_
_entity_poly.entity_id
_entity_poly.type
_entity_poly.pdbx_seq_one_letter_code
_entity_poly.pdbx_strand_id
1 'polypeptide(L)'
;MQYDYLIVGSGIIGMTIAYELLNEDSLLTIAIIDKEDDVAKHASGRNSGVLHAGFYYTANSLKAKFTVDGNRLMKKFCNENNIFVKNTQKIVVAKDEKELEGIYELQKRAEINGVDTKVIGEEEVLKIDSNIKTYKKALFSPNTASVDPKEVCYKLRDILKEKGVDFFFNTSFEDCNLEYKYLINSAGAYADKIAQKFGLAKNYTMLPFKGIYLKYMTNKTDIKTNIYPVPNLANPFLGVHYTITNDGSIKIGPTAIPAFWRENYKGFSNFNFKEMIEIIYFETKLFIQNSFNFRKLAIEEMKNYSSKVFIQKAKDMVKNIGNDFKPIPAGIRAQLLNTKTNELVQDFVIEHGVNSTHILNAVSPAFTCSFAFAKYVVNEINQNKKEDNNVK
;
A
#
# COMPACT_ATOMS: atom_id res chain seq x y z
N MET A 1 29.26 -11.88 15.39
CA MET A 1 28.29 -11.12 16.24
C MET A 1 26.91 -11.66 15.90
N GLN A 2 26.15 -12.07 16.89
CA GLN A 2 24.79 -12.60 16.69
C GLN A 2 23.79 -11.48 16.98
N TYR A 3 22.93 -11.19 16.01
CA TYR A 3 21.86 -10.21 16.17
C TYR A 3 20.67 -10.78 16.93
N ASP A 4 19.97 -9.95 17.69
CA ASP A 4 18.70 -10.35 18.31
C ASP A 4 17.61 -10.53 17.24
N TYR A 5 17.62 -9.63 16.23
CA TYR A 5 16.71 -9.70 15.11
C TYR A 5 17.40 -9.50 13.77
N LEU A 6 17.06 -10.34 12.81
CA LEU A 6 17.32 -10.13 11.38
C LEU A 6 16.00 -9.77 10.68
N ILE A 7 15.96 -8.59 10.07
CA ILE A 7 14.81 -8.14 9.29
C ILE A 7 15.15 -8.22 7.80
N VAL A 8 14.34 -8.93 7.03
CA VAL A 8 14.50 -9.05 5.58
C VAL A 8 13.58 -8.05 4.89
N GLY A 9 14.16 -7.10 4.19
CA GLY A 9 13.48 -6.03 3.48
C GLY A 9 13.52 -4.68 4.22
N SER A 10 14.20 -3.70 3.63
CA SER A 10 14.31 -2.33 4.11
C SER A 10 13.17 -1.42 3.61
N GLY A 11 12.00 -2.01 3.35
CA GLY A 11 10.77 -1.28 3.09
C GLY A 11 10.21 -0.64 4.36
N ILE A 12 9.16 0.20 4.20
CA ILE A 12 8.54 0.91 5.33
C ILE A 12 8.11 -0.03 6.46
N ILE A 13 7.63 -1.23 6.13
CA ILE A 13 7.17 -2.21 7.13
C ILE A 13 8.34 -2.72 7.97
N GLY A 14 9.42 -3.20 7.34
CA GLY A 14 10.59 -3.70 8.08
C GLY A 14 11.22 -2.62 8.96
N MET A 15 11.38 -1.41 8.41
CA MET A 15 11.95 -0.30 9.16
C MET A 15 11.07 0.19 10.32
N THR A 16 9.74 0.22 10.16
CA THR A 16 8.83 0.61 11.27
C THR A 16 8.79 -0.47 12.35
N ILE A 17 8.93 -1.76 11.99
CA ILE A 17 9.06 -2.84 12.98
C ILE A 17 10.38 -2.70 13.76
N ALA A 18 11.51 -2.44 13.08
CA ALA A 18 12.77 -2.16 13.75
C ALA A 18 12.68 -0.97 14.70
N TYR A 19 12.01 0.10 14.24
CA TYR A 19 11.78 1.29 15.05
C TYR A 19 10.97 1.00 16.32
N GLU A 20 9.92 0.20 16.21
CA GLU A 20 9.09 -0.18 17.36
C GLU A 20 9.79 -1.13 18.32
N LEU A 21 10.56 -2.11 17.83
CA LEU A 21 11.41 -2.97 18.66
C LEU A 21 12.37 -2.16 19.52
N LEU A 22 13.06 -1.16 18.92
CA LEU A 22 13.98 -0.28 19.65
C LEU A 22 13.29 0.71 20.59
N ASN A 23 12.02 1.02 20.36
CA ASN A 23 11.22 1.80 21.31
C ASN A 23 10.84 0.99 22.55
N GLU A 24 10.66 -0.33 22.43
CA GLU A 24 10.39 -1.22 23.56
C GLU A 24 11.70 -1.56 24.33
N ASP A 25 12.76 -1.87 23.60
CA ASP A 25 14.08 -2.16 24.19
C ASP A 25 15.20 -1.60 23.31
N SER A 26 15.82 -0.53 23.77
CA SER A 26 16.89 0.19 23.06
C SER A 26 18.22 -0.57 23.01
N LEU A 27 18.35 -1.68 23.72
CA LEU A 27 19.59 -2.51 23.77
C LEU A 27 19.59 -3.62 22.72
N LEU A 28 18.50 -3.80 22.00
CA LEU A 28 18.39 -4.83 20.95
C LEU A 28 19.37 -4.57 19.81
N THR A 29 20.03 -5.64 19.38
CA THR A 29 20.87 -5.63 18.19
C THR A 29 20.07 -6.08 16.98
N ILE A 30 19.91 -5.19 15.98
CA ILE A 30 19.07 -5.41 14.80
C ILE A 30 19.89 -5.26 13.52
N ALA A 31 19.80 -6.26 12.65
CA ALA A 31 20.26 -6.17 11.27
C ALA A 31 19.09 -6.10 10.31
N ILE A 32 19.17 -5.21 9.32
CA ILE A 32 18.23 -5.15 8.18
C ILE A 32 19.00 -5.46 6.92
N ILE A 33 18.59 -6.49 6.18
CA ILE A 33 19.13 -6.81 4.87
C ILE A 33 18.16 -6.42 3.76
N ASP A 34 18.70 -5.97 2.64
CA ASP A 34 17.92 -5.74 1.42
C ASP A 34 18.76 -6.10 0.19
N LYS A 35 18.12 -6.72 -0.82
CA LYS A 35 18.76 -7.04 -2.09
C LYS A 35 19.10 -5.81 -2.93
N GLU A 36 18.46 -4.68 -2.65
CA GLU A 36 18.69 -3.41 -3.31
C GLU A 36 19.84 -2.62 -2.66
N ASP A 37 20.28 -1.57 -3.34
CA ASP A 37 21.40 -0.71 -2.90
C ASP A 37 21.00 0.37 -1.89
N ASP A 38 19.68 0.55 -1.62
CA ASP A 38 19.15 1.49 -0.63
C ASP A 38 17.68 1.15 -0.30
N VAL A 39 17.12 1.85 0.68
CA VAL A 39 15.73 1.71 1.12
C VAL A 39 14.73 2.21 0.07
N ALA A 40 13.48 1.79 0.16
CA ALA A 40 12.34 2.31 -0.62
C ALA A 40 12.44 2.15 -2.15
N LYS A 41 13.18 1.19 -2.65
CA LYS A 41 13.31 0.94 -4.10
C LYS A 41 12.06 0.35 -4.74
N HIS A 42 11.25 -0.34 -3.96
CA HIS A 42 10.00 -1.01 -4.38
C HIS A 42 8.74 -0.27 -3.91
N ALA A 43 7.71 -0.98 -3.46
CA ALA A 43 6.40 -0.45 -3.12
C ALA A 43 6.43 0.75 -2.16
N SER A 44 7.35 0.76 -1.19
CA SER A 44 7.50 1.84 -0.21
C SER A 44 7.86 3.19 -0.83
N GLY A 45 8.67 3.22 -1.90
CA GLY A 45 9.05 4.45 -2.61
C GLY A 45 8.29 4.68 -3.92
N ARG A 46 7.40 3.76 -4.31
CA ARG A 46 6.68 3.79 -5.59
C ARG A 46 5.15 3.86 -5.40
N ASN A 47 4.70 4.41 -4.28
CA ASN A 47 3.28 4.63 -3.98
C ASN A 47 2.87 6.09 -4.20
N SER A 48 1.60 6.40 -3.94
CA SER A 48 1.05 7.75 -4.16
C SER A 48 1.49 8.77 -3.09
N GLY A 49 1.97 8.33 -1.94
CA GLY A 49 2.24 9.18 -0.79
C GLY A 49 0.98 9.62 -0.03
N VAL A 50 -0.20 9.13 -0.40
CA VAL A 50 -1.45 9.49 0.27
C VAL A 50 -1.54 8.82 1.63
N LEU A 51 -1.74 9.61 2.67
CA LEU A 51 -2.09 9.17 4.01
C LEU A 51 -3.62 9.04 4.10
N HIS A 52 -4.09 7.79 3.98
CA HIS A 52 -5.52 7.47 3.95
C HIS A 52 -6.18 7.69 5.31
N ALA A 53 -7.45 8.13 5.31
CA ALA A 53 -8.20 8.38 6.54
C ALA A 53 -8.85 7.12 7.15
N GLY A 54 -9.17 6.07 6.33
CA GLY A 54 -9.66 4.78 6.85
C GLY A 54 -11.12 4.44 6.59
N PHE A 55 -11.90 5.30 5.96
CA PHE A 55 -13.35 5.10 5.74
C PHE A 55 -13.73 4.06 4.68
N TYR A 56 -12.79 3.59 3.84
CA TYR A 56 -13.09 2.59 2.80
C TYR A 56 -13.23 1.17 3.34
N TYR A 57 -12.56 0.86 4.45
CA TYR A 57 -12.36 -0.51 4.90
C TYR A 57 -13.54 -1.01 5.72
N THR A 58 -13.81 -2.31 5.60
CA THR A 58 -14.82 -2.97 6.42
C THR A 58 -14.44 -2.82 7.89
N ALA A 59 -15.41 -2.44 8.73
CA ALA A 59 -15.24 -2.44 10.19
C ALA A 59 -14.68 -3.79 10.65
N ASN A 60 -13.92 -3.90 11.65
CA ASN A 60 -13.27 -5.12 12.14
C ASN A 60 -12.12 -5.68 11.27
N SER A 61 -11.80 -5.08 10.11
CA SER A 61 -10.59 -5.43 9.38
C SER A 61 -9.35 -4.83 10.05
N LEU A 62 -8.20 -5.51 9.91
CA LEU A 62 -6.93 -4.95 10.37
C LEU A 62 -6.61 -3.64 9.63
N LYS A 63 -6.99 -3.53 8.36
CA LYS A 63 -6.87 -2.29 7.58
C LYS A 63 -7.65 -1.13 8.21
N ALA A 64 -8.90 -1.35 8.63
CA ALA A 64 -9.68 -0.31 9.30
C ALA A 64 -9.00 0.12 10.60
N LYS A 65 -8.67 -0.86 11.45
CA LYS A 65 -8.03 -0.64 12.75
C LYS A 65 -6.73 0.16 12.64
N PHE A 66 -5.85 -0.20 11.69
CA PHE A 66 -4.54 0.44 11.59
C PHE A 66 -4.50 1.70 10.73
N THR A 67 -5.53 1.99 9.90
CA THR A 67 -5.45 3.16 9.03
C THR A 67 -5.67 4.45 9.81
N VAL A 68 -6.61 4.48 10.72
CA VAL A 68 -6.91 5.68 11.54
C VAL A 68 -5.71 6.04 12.41
N ASP A 69 -5.23 5.08 13.20
CA ASP A 69 -4.06 5.29 14.06
C ASP A 69 -2.78 5.52 13.24
N GLY A 70 -2.61 4.77 12.15
CA GLY A 70 -1.47 4.91 11.26
C GLY A 70 -1.38 6.29 10.60
N ASN A 71 -2.51 6.86 10.18
CA ASN A 71 -2.56 8.24 9.66
C ASN A 71 -2.05 9.25 10.70
N ARG A 72 -2.53 9.12 11.95
CA ARG A 72 -2.13 9.98 13.06
C ARG A 72 -0.65 9.80 13.40
N LEU A 73 -0.18 8.57 13.52
CA LEU A 73 1.21 8.25 13.87
C LEU A 73 2.19 8.66 12.76
N MET A 74 1.84 8.44 11.50
CA MET A 74 2.68 8.86 10.37
C MET A 74 2.78 10.40 10.30
N LYS A 75 1.68 11.13 10.48
CA LYS A 75 1.72 12.60 10.57
C LYS A 75 2.56 13.08 11.75
N LYS A 76 2.43 12.42 12.91
CA LYS A 76 3.25 12.73 14.10
C LYS A 76 4.73 12.53 13.78
N PHE A 77 5.11 11.37 13.22
CA PHE A 77 6.49 11.09 12.81
C PHE A 77 7.03 12.14 11.83
N CYS A 78 6.25 12.50 10.82
CA CYS A 78 6.65 13.51 9.84
C CYS A 78 6.89 14.88 10.50
N ASN A 79 5.98 15.33 11.37
CA ASN A 79 6.10 16.62 12.06
C ASN A 79 7.31 16.65 12.99
N GLU A 80 7.55 15.58 13.77
CA GLU A 80 8.70 15.48 14.69
C GLU A 80 10.05 15.45 13.94
N ASN A 81 10.02 15.05 12.67
CA ASN A 81 11.23 14.91 11.85
C ASN A 81 11.34 15.94 10.71
N ASN A 82 10.57 17.03 10.76
CA ASN A 82 10.55 18.11 9.78
C ASN A 82 10.25 17.65 8.33
N ILE A 83 9.47 16.57 8.16
CA ILE A 83 8.99 16.11 6.87
C ILE A 83 7.69 16.82 6.52
N PHE A 84 7.63 17.42 5.33
CA PHE A 84 6.46 18.21 4.93
C PHE A 84 5.24 17.30 4.69
N VAL A 85 4.15 17.61 5.40
CA VAL A 85 2.84 16.97 5.24
C VAL A 85 1.88 17.95 4.59
N LYS A 86 1.46 17.68 3.35
CA LYS A 86 0.46 18.47 2.65
C LYS A 86 -0.94 18.00 3.01
N ASN A 87 -1.74 18.85 3.64
CA ASN A 87 -3.16 18.56 3.89
C ASN A 87 -3.96 18.68 2.59
N THR A 88 -4.08 17.60 1.87
CA THR A 88 -4.72 17.54 0.53
C THR A 88 -6.20 17.26 0.61
N GLN A 89 -6.71 16.84 1.75
CA GLN A 89 -8.10 16.41 1.91
C GLN A 89 -8.51 15.34 0.86
N LYS A 90 -9.77 14.95 0.84
CA LYS A 90 -10.29 14.04 -0.19
C LYS A 90 -11.79 14.24 -0.35
N ILE A 91 -12.23 14.22 -1.61
CA ILE A 91 -13.65 14.16 -1.98
C ILE A 91 -13.89 12.88 -2.77
N VAL A 92 -14.85 12.08 -2.32
CA VAL A 92 -15.34 10.92 -3.08
C VAL A 92 -16.62 11.35 -3.80
N VAL A 93 -16.60 11.26 -5.13
CA VAL A 93 -17.70 11.72 -5.99
C VAL A 93 -18.56 10.55 -6.47
N ALA A 94 -19.86 10.77 -6.54
CA ALA A 94 -20.79 9.88 -7.21
C ALA A 94 -21.01 10.34 -8.66
N LYS A 95 -21.25 9.41 -9.58
CA LYS A 95 -21.55 9.68 -10.99
C LYS A 95 -23.04 9.48 -11.33
N ASP A 96 -23.72 8.67 -10.55
CA ASP A 96 -25.10 8.28 -10.75
C ASP A 96 -25.78 7.91 -9.41
N GLU A 97 -27.07 7.51 -9.48
CA GLU A 97 -27.85 7.13 -8.30
C GLU A 97 -27.26 5.91 -7.57
N LYS A 98 -26.70 4.95 -8.29
CA LYS A 98 -26.09 3.75 -7.70
C LYS A 98 -24.82 4.12 -6.92
N GLU A 99 -23.98 5.01 -7.46
CA GLU A 99 -22.80 5.50 -6.74
C GLU A 99 -23.19 6.40 -5.57
N LEU A 100 -24.33 7.10 -5.62
CA LEU A 100 -24.85 7.86 -4.49
C LEU A 100 -25.15 6.96 -3.28
N GLU A 101 -25.73 5.78 -3.48
CA GLU A 101 -25.88 4.79 -2.40
C GLU A 101 -24.54 4.39 -1.79
N GLY A 102 -23.51 4.27 -2.64
CA GLY A 102 -22.14 4.02 -2.19
C GLY A 102 -21.54 5.13 -1.31
N ILE A 103 -21.90 6.40 -1.54
CA ILE A 103 -21.50 7.53 -0.67
C ILE A 103 -22.05 7.32 0.76
N TYR A 104 -23.32 6.94 0.89
CA TYR A 104 -23.93 6.69 2.20
C TYR A 104 -23.34 5.46 2.90
N GLU A 105 -23.03 4.41 2.15
CA GLU A 105 -22.34 3.23 2.71
C GLU A 105 -20.93 3.60 3.21
N LEU A 106 -20.19 4.43 2.48
CA LEU A 106 -18.87 4.91 2.93
C LEU A 106 -18.98 5.80 4.17
N GLN A 107 -20.01 6.64 4.28
CA GLN A 107 -20.27 7.45 5.48
C GLN A 107 -20.53 6.54 6.68
N LYS A 108 -21.37 5.52 6.53
CA LYS A 108 -21.64 4.54 7.59
C LYS A 108 -20.37 3.81 8.05
N ARG A 109 -19.52 3.39 7.11
CA ARG A 109 -18.22 2.78 7.44
C ARG A 109 -17.31 3.76 8.17
N ALA A 110 -17.27 5.03 7.74
CA ALA A 110 -16.50 6.07 8.40
C ALA A 110 -16.91 6.23 9.87
N GLU A 111 -18.21 6.28 10.14
CA GLU A 111 -18.76 6.39 11.51
C GLU A 111 -18.33 5.19 12.39
N ILE A 112 -18.47 3.95 11.87
CA ILE A 112 -18.06 2.75 12.61
C ILE A 112 -16.55 2.73 12.85
N ASN A 113 -15.75 3.18 11.88
CA ASN A 113 -14.29 3.20 11.97
C ASN A 113 -13.76 4.42 12.76
N GLY A 114 -14.63 5.32 13.24
CA GLY A 114 -14.22 6.53 13.96
C GLY A 114 -13.50 7.56 13.08
N VAL A 115 -13.83 7.60 11.77
CA VAL A 115 -13.21 8.52 10.81
C VAL A 115 -14.10 9.74 10.61
N ASP A 116 -13.52 10.92 10.77
CA ASP A 116 -14.20 12.18 10.48
C ASP A 116 -14.44 12.32 8.96
N THR A 117 -15.72 12.30 8.57
CA THR A 117 -16.19 12.49 7.20
C THR A 117 -17.54 13.19 7.20
N LYS A 118 -17.86 13.85 6.09
CA LYS A 118 -19.14 14.54 5.93
C LYS A 118 -19.72 14.30 4.53
N VAL A 119 -20.97 13.92 4.44
CA VAL A 119 -21.73 13.94 3.18
C VAL A 119 -22.12 15.39 2.88
N ILE A 120 -21.65 15.92 1.76
CA ILE A 120 -21.82 17.29 1.34
C ILE A 120 -22.57 17.38 0.00
N GLY A 121 -23.27 18.49 -0.24
CA GLY A 121 -23.96 18.77 -1.49
C GLY A 121 -23.05 19.35 -2.58
N GLU A 122 -23.55 19.43 -3.80
CA GLU A 122 -22.81 19.99 -4.95
C GLU A 122 -22.29 21.41 -4.68
N GLU A 123 -23.08 22.28 -4.05
CA GLU A 123 -22.66 23.65 -3.72
C GLU A 123 -21.48 23.69 -2.74
N GLU A 124 -21.47 22.80 -1.74
CA GLU A 124 -20.35 22.69 -0.78
C GLU A 124 -19.10 22.13 -1.48
N VAL A 125 -19.26 21.15 -2.37
CA VAL A 125 -18.18 20.59 -3.19
C VAL A 125 -17.52 21.71 -4.00
N LEU A 126 -18.32 22.55 -4.67
CA LEU A 126 -17.81 23.64 -5.51
C LEU A 126 -17.11 24.74 -4.73
N LYS A 127 -17.45 24.94 -3.45
CA LYS A 127 -16.71 25.85 -2.55
C LYS A 127 -15.33 25.33 -2.18
N ILE A 128 -15.17 23.99 -2.07
CA ILE A 128 -13.88 23.35 -1.77
C ILE A 128 -13.02 23.31 -3.03
N ASP A 129 -13.59 22.83 -4.13
CA ASP A 129 -12.91 22.69 -5.42
C ASP A 129 -13.93 22.91 -6.56
N SER A 130 -13.83 24.04 -7.24
CA SER A 130 -14.78 24.46 -8.28
C SER A 130 -14.78 23.58 -9.52
N ASN A 131 -13.75 22.75 -9.67
CA ASN A 131 -13.54 21.90 -10.84
C ASN A 131 -14.16 20.49 -10.70
N ILE A 132 -14.63 20.13 -9.52
CA ILE A 132 -15.21 18.80 -9.27
C ILE A 132 -16.60 18.65 -9.91
N LYS A 133 -16.87 17.45 -10.42
CA LYS A 133 -18.21 16.97 -10.78
C LYS A 133 -18.64 15.89 -9.80
N THR A 134 -19.85 16.00 -9.29
CA THR A 134 -20.51 14.93 -8.52
C THR A 134 -21.98 14.88 -8.83
N TYR A 135 -22.61 13.75 -8.65
CA TYR A 135 -24.06 13.58 -8.75
C TYR A 135 -24.69 13.78 -7.38
N LYS A 136 -25.42 14.89 -7.19
CA LYS A 136 -26.16 15.27 -5.98
C LYS A 136 -25.27 15.43 -4.72
N LYS A 137 -24.51 14.41 -4.34
CA LYS A 137 -23.72 14.38 -3.10
C LYS A 137 -22.33 13.84 -3.32
N ALA A 138 -21.43 14.17 -2.38
CA ALA A 138 -20.07 13.63 -2.27
C ALA A 138 -19.73 13.36 -0.80
N LEU A 139 -18.74 12.49 -0.56
CA LEU A 139 -18.17 12.29 0.77
C LEU A 139 -16.89 13.12 0.89
N PHE A 140 -16.85 14.01 1.84
CA PHE A 140 -15.67 14.81 2.19
C PHE A 140 -14.91 14.20 3.35
N SER A 141 -13.59 14.09 3.22
CA SER A 141 -12.66 13.62 4.25
C SER A 141 -11.57 14.67 4.50
N PRO A 142 -11.60 15.39 5.60
CA PRO A 142 -10.65 16.46 5.91
C PRO A 142 -9.25 15.92 6.28
N ASN A 143 -9.16 14.71 6.79
CA ASN A 143 -7.94 14.17 7.40
C ASN A 143 -7.01 13.43 6.42
N THR A 144 -7.35 13.36 5.13
CA THR A 144 -6.47 12.84 4.10
C THR A 144 -5.36 13.84 3.80
N ALA A 145 -4.12 13.36 3.75
CA ALA A 145 -2.94 14.17 3.47
C ALA A 145 -2.02 13.47 2.47
N SER A 146 -0.94 14.14 2.05
CA SER A 146 0.10 13.56 1.20
C SER A 146 1.48 13.90 1.75
N VAL A 147 2.40 12.94 1.66
CA VAL A 147 3.82 13.05 2.00
C VAL A 147 4.69 12.55 0.85
N ASP A 148 5.98 12.84 0.87
CA ASP A 148 6.93 12.12 0.02
C ASP A 148 7.29 10.78 0.70
N PRO A 149 6.88 9.62 0.12
CA PRO A 149 7.14 8.35 0.74
C PRO A 149 8.62 7.98 0.80
N LYS A 150 9.43 8.53 -0.10
CA LYS A 150 10.89 8.30 -0.08
C LYS A 150 11.55 9.08 1.04
N GLU A 151 11.17 10.35 1.21
CA GLU A 151 11.67 11.20 2.28
C GLU A 151 11.40 10.57 3.65
N VAL A 152 10.17 10.05 3.86
CA VAL A 152 9.82 9.31 5.08
C VAL A 152 10.73 8.10 5.29
N CYS A 153 10.96 7.29 4.25
CA CYS A 153 11.80 6.10 4.34
C CYS A 153 13.27 6.44 4.59
N TYR A 154 13.80 7.46 3.93
CA TYR A 154 15.20 7.90 4.14
C TYR A 154 15.41 8.43 5.56
N LYS A 155 14.49 9.25 6.04
CA LYS A 155 14.57 9.76 7.41
C LYS A 155 14.47 8.64 8.45
N LEU A 156 13.58 7.68 8.25
CA LEU A 156 13.45 6.53 9.14
C LEU A 156 14.72 5.66 9.14
N ARG A 157 15.32 5.41 7.96
CA ARG A 157 16.62 4.73 7.83
C ARG A 157 17.70 5.44 8.66
N ASP A 158 17.80 6.77 8.51
CA ASP A 158 18.84 7.56 9.17
C ASP A 158 18.67 7.50 10.71
N ILE A 159 17.45 7.63 11.21
CA ILE A 159 17.14 7.46 12.64
C ILE A 159 17.51 6.04 13.13
N LEU A 160 17.21 5.01 12.36
CA LEU A 160 17.53 3.64 12.73
C LEU A 160 19.06 3.42 12.78
N LYS A 161 19.81 3.99 11.84
CA LYS A 161 21.29 3.96 11.87
C LYS A 161 21.84 4.68 13.11
N GLU A 162 21.30 5.85 13.44
CA GLU A 162 21.67 6.59 14.65
C GLU A 162 21.38 5.79 15.94
N LYS A 163 20.34 4.92 15.91
CA LYS A 163 19.99 4.01 17.00
C LYS A 163 20.77 2.68 16.99
N GLY A 164 21.75 2.50 16.10
CA GLY A 164 22.61 1.33 16.05
C GLY A 164 22.09 0.16 15.21
N VAL A 165 21.10 0.37 14.33
CA VAL A 165 20.68 -0.66 13.37
C VAL A 165 21.68 -0.78 12.24
N ASP A 166 22.15 -1.99 11.97
CA ASP A 166 23.01 -2.28 10.83
C ASP A 166 22.21 -2.57 9.58
N PHE A 167 22.55 -1.87 8.48
CA PHE A 167 21.94 -2.08 7.16
C PHE A 167 22.92 -2.75 6.22
N PHE A 168 22.53 -3.90 5.67
CA PHE A 168 23.27 -4.64 4.66
C PHE A 168 22.52 -4.61 3.35
N PHE A 169 22.87 -3.64 2.51
CA PHE A 169 22.33 -3.52 1.16
C PHE A 169 23.03 -4.47 0.18
N ASN A 170 22.44 -4.67 -1.01
CA ASN A 170 22.90 -5.62 -2.02
C ASN A 170 23.06 -7.04 -1.44
N THR A 171 22.26 -7.39 -0.43
CA THR A 171 22.30 -8.68 0.26
C THR A 171 20.92 -9.33 0.21
N SER A 172 20.78 -10.39 -0.58
CA SER A 172 19.57 -11.20 -0.59
C SER A 172 19.49 -12.10 0.65
N PHE A 173 18.31 -12.62 0.96
CA PHE A 173 18.16 -13.57 2.07
C PHE A 173 18.95 -14.85 1.81
N GLU A 174 19.09 -15.27 0.55
CA GLU A 174 19.87 -16.42 0.13
C GLU A 174 21.37 -16.26 0.35
N ASP A 175 21.88 -15.04 0.23
CA ASP A 175 23.32 -14.72 0.35
C ASP A 175 23.69 -14.26 1.76
N CYS A 176 22.69 -14.17 2.67
CA CYS A 176 22.90 -13.70 4.04
C CYS A 176 23.55 -14.77 4.93
N ASN A 177 24.72 -14.47 5.48
CA ASN A 177 25.44 -15.33 6.42
C ASN A 177 25.47 -14.78 7.86
N LEU A 178 24.57 -13.82 8.19
CA LEU A 178 24.49 -13.25 9.53
C LEU A 178 23.85 -14.24 10.50
N GLU A 179 24.40 -14.32 11.71
CA GLU A 179 23.79 -15.07 12.81
C GLU A 179 22.72 -14.20 13.49
N TYR A 180 21.55 -14.77 13.77
CA TYR A 180 20.44 -14.09 14.41
C TYR A 180 19.64 -15.03 15.30
N LYS A 181 18.95 -14.47 16.30
CA LYS A 181 18.06 -15.21 17.20
C LYS A 181 16.61 -15.30 16.64
N TYR A 182 16.15 -14.25 15.96
CA TYR A 182 14.79 -14.16 15.44
C TYR A 182 14.76 -13.51 14.06
N LEU A 183 13.98 -14.08 13.15
CA LEU A 183 13.78 -13.56 11.79
C LEU A 183 12.46 -12.79 11.68
N ILE A 184 12.50 -11.62 11.02
CA ILE A 184 11.29 -10.90 10.58
C ILE A 184 11.34 -10.75 9.06
N ASN A 185 10.47 -11.46 8.37
CA ASN A 185 10.37 -11.40 6.91
C ASN A 185 9.34 -10.33 6.50
N SER A 186 9.84 -9.22 6.00
CA SER A 186 9.07 -8.10 5.42
C SER A 186 9.48 -7.83 3.96
N ALA A 187 9.84 -8.89 3.23
CA ALA A 187 10.41 -8.84 1.88
C ALA A 187 9.39 -8.48 0.76
N GLY A 188 8.20 -7.98 1.11
CA GLY A 188 7.22 -7.49 0.16
C GLY A 188 6.83 -8.53 -0.90
N ALA A 189 7.18 -8.27 -2.17
CA ALA A 189 6.85 -9.17 -3.27
C ALA A 189 7.46 -10.58 -3.17
N TYR A 190 8.43 -10.79 -2.30
CA TYR A 190 9.12 -12.08 -2.10
C TYR A 190 8.83 -12.72 -0.74
N ALA A 191 7.94 -12.12 0.06
CA ALA A 191 7.66 -12.59 1.42
C ALA A 191 7.13 -14.03 1.45
N ASP A 192 6.30 -14.42 0.48
CA ASP A 192 5.80 -15.78 0.33
C ASP A 192 6.92 -16.81 0.08
N LYS A 193 7.91 -16.48 -0.77
CA LYS A 193 9.02 -17.37 -1.11
C LYS A 193 9.95 -17.61 0.08
N ILE A 194 10.21 -16.57 0.88
CA ILE A 194 10.98 -16.71 2.11
C ILE A 194 10.19 -17.52 3.13
N ALA A 195 8.91 -17.23 3.37
CA ALA A 195 8.09 -17.97 4.31
C ALA A 195 7.97 -19.47 3.97
N GLN A 196 7.91 -19.81 2.67
CA GLN A 196 7.88 -21.19 2.19
C GLN A 196 9.14 -21.98 2.61
N LYS A 197 10.31 -21.34 2.72
CA LYS A 197 11.54 -22.00 3.24
C LYS A 197 11.44 -22.36 4.73
N PHE A 198 10.55 -21.71 5.47
CA PHE A 198 10.23 -22.01 6.87
C PHE A 198 9.02 -22.93 7.02
N GLY A 199 8.51 -23.51 5.93
CA GLY A 199 7.34 -24.38 5.92
C GLY A 199 6.01 -23.67 6.10
N LEU A 200 6.01 -22.33 5.99
CA LEU A 200 4.85 -21.44 6.07
C LEU A 200 4.36 -21.03 4.68
N ALA A 201 3.33 -20.20 4.60
CA ALA A 201 2.73 -19.71 3.35
C ALA A 201 2.35 -20.81 2.33
N LYS A 202 2.04 -22.04 2.80
CA LYS A 202 1.77 -23.22 1.93
C LYS A 202 0.62 -23.02 0.95
N ASN A 203 -0.34 -22.16 1.31
CA ASN A 203 -1.55 -21.91 0.54
C ASN A 203 -1.55 -20.51 -0.08
N TYR A 204 -0.40 -19.88 -0.18
CA TYR A 204 -0.29 -18.53 -0.67
C TYR A 204 0.75 -18.39 -1.78
N THR A 205 0.48 -17.52 -2.72
CA THR A 205 1.45 -17.03 -3.69
C THR A 205 1.22 -15.55 -3.98
N MET A 206 2.26 -14.85 -4.38
CA MET A 206 2.19 -13.42 -4.66
C MET A 206 1.89 -13.18 -6.14
N LEU A 207 0.80 -12.46 -6.43
CA LEU A 207 0.47 -11.97 -7.76
C LEU A 207 0.78 -10.47 -7.85
N PRO A 208 1.70 -10.07 -8.75
CA PRO A 208 2.04 -8.67 -8.94
C PRO A 208 1.03 -7.97 -9.86
N PHE A 209 0.57 -6.78 -9.45
CA PHE A 209 -0.24 -5.89 -10.28
C PHE A 209 0.48 -4.57 -10.48
N LYS A 210 0.63 -4.16 -11.73
CA LYS A 210 1.31 -2.92 -12.10
C LYS A 210 0.38 -1.73 -11.96
N GLY A 211 0.76 -0.80 -11.10
CA GLY A 211 0.12 0.50 -10.91
C GLY A 211 0.78 1.56 -11.76
N ILE A 212 0.18 1.90 -12.90
CA ILE A 212 0.64 3.00 -13.75
C ILE A 212 -0.04 4.28 -13.27
N TYR A 213 0.75 5.33 -13.12
CA TYR A 213 0.29 6.68 -12.89
C TYR A 213 0.67 7.58 -14.05
N LEU A 214 -0.19 8.55 -14.35
CA LEU A 214 0.11 9.63 -15.27
C LEU A 214 0.16 10.94 -14.48
N LYS A 215 1.24 11.70 -14.66
CA LYS A 215 1.42 13.04 -14.08
C LYS A 215 0.88 14.08 -15.07
N TYR A 216 0.08 15.02 -14.55
CA TYR A 216 -0.36 16.19 -15.31
C TYR A 216 0.81 17.18 -15.43
N MET A 217 1.12 17.59 -16.64
CA MET A 217 2.33 18.35 -16.94
C MET A 217 2.11 19.87 -16.92
N THR A 218 0.85 20.31 -16.94
CA THR A 218 0.53 21.74 -16.94
C THR A 218 0.42 22.24 -15.50
N ASN A 219 1.08 23.34 -15.18
CA ASN A 219 1.08 23.93 -13.84
C ASN A 219 -0.22 24.71 -13.50
N LYS A 220 -1.09 24.92 -14.48
CA LYS A 220 -2.37 25.63 -14.30
C LYS A 220 -3.51 24.61 -14.18
N THR A 221 -3.94 24.35 -12.97
CA THR A 221 -5.11 23.53 -12.69
C THR A 221 -5.80 24.04 -11.42
N ASP A 222 -7.13 24.00 -11.44
CA ASP A 222 -7.94 24.38 -10.30
C ASP A 222 -8.21 23.20 -9.35
N ILE A 223 -7.60 22.03 -9.58
CA ILE A 223 -7.75 20.85 -8.70
C ILE A 223 -6.96 21.11 -7.41
N LYS A 224 -7.68 21.19 -6.29
CA LYS A 224 -7.15 21.55 -4.96
C LYS A 224 -7.19 20.40 -3.96
N THR A 225 -7.91 19.31 -4.27
CA THR A 225 -8.11 18.17 -3.38
C THR A 225 -7.96 16.85 -4.11
N ASN A 226 -7.75 15.75 -3.37
CA ASN A 226 -7.81 14.41 -3.96
C ASN A 226 -9.24 14.07 -4.36
N ILE A 227 -9.45 13.59 -5.59
CA ILE A 227 -10.79 13.28 -6.11
C ILE A 227 -10.84 11.79 -6.46
N TYR A 228 -11.72 11.07 -5.80
CA TYR A 228 -11.87 9.62 -5.95
C TYR A 228 -13.28 9.28 -6.40
N PRO A 229 -13.48 8.27 -7.27
CA PRO A 229 -14.82 7.73 -7.50
C PRO A 229 -15.27 6.90 -6.30
N VAL A 230 -16.55 6.63 -6.22
CA VAL A 230 -17.07 5.57 -5.34
C VAL A 230 -16.48 4.23 -5.79
N PRO A 231 -15.76 3.51 -4.92
CA PRO A 231 -15.14 2.24 -5.29
C PRO A 231 -16.19 1.14 -5.43
N ASN A 232 -15.91 0.17 -6.29
CA ASN A 232 -16.59 -1.12 -6.17
C ASN A 232 -16.02 -1.85 -4.95
N LEU A 233 -16.78 -1.90 -3.85
CA LEU A 233 -16.34 -2.45 -2.57
C LEU A 233 -16.02 -3.96 -2.60
N ALA A 234 -16.41 -4.67 -3.67
CA ALA A 234 -16.04 -6.06 -3.90
C ALA A 234 -14.65 -6.21 -4.54
N ASN A 235 -14.05 -5.13 -5.04
CA ASN A 235 -12.72 -5.15 -5.67
C ASN A 235 -11.64 -4.65 -4.72
N PRO A 236 -10.43 -5.23 -4.74
CA PRO A 236 -9.30 -4.74 -3.96
C PRO A 236 -8.71 -3.42 -4.49
N PHE A 237 -9.18 -2.94 -5.64
CA PHE A 237 -8.62 -1.79 -6.34
C PHE A 237 -9.61 -0.62 -6.39
N LEU A 238 -9.15 0.60 -6.09
CA LEU A 238 -9.99 1.79 -5.96
C LEU A 238 -10.34 2.48 -7.29
N GLY A 239 -9.87 1.96 -8.43
CA GLY A 239 -10.07 2.62 -9.72
C GLY A 239 -9.24 3.89 -9.92
N VAL A 240 -9.44 4.56 -11.06
CA VAL A 240 -8.73 5.79 -11.44
C VAL A 240 -9.19 6.97 -10.60
N HIS A 241 -8.25 7.69 -10.01
CA HIS A 241 -8.54 8.85 -9.17
C HIS A 241 -7.45 9.92 -9.30
N TYR A 242 -7.74 11.14 -8.88
CA TYR A 242 -6.76 12.22 -8.79
C TYR A 242 -6.07 12.19 -7.43
N THR A 243 -4.76 12.34 -7.46
CA THR A 243 -3.93 12.51 -6.28
C THR A 243 -3.10 13.76 -6.39
N ILE A 244 -3.14 14.61 -5.38
CA ILE A 244 -2.21 15.72 -5.22
C ILE A 244 -1.05 15.24 -4.36
N THR A 245 0.15 15.29 -4.89
CA THR A 245 1.38 14.93 -4.18
C THR A 245 1.82 16.05 -3.23
N ASN A 246 2.79 15.75 -2.36
CA ASN A 246 3.31 16.76 -1.42
C ASN A 246 3.90 18.00 -2.12
N ASP A 247 4.50 17.84 -3.31
CA ASP A 247 5.01 18.94 -4.14
C ASP A 247 3.92 19.72 -4.91
N GLY A 248 2.64 19.32 -4.75
CA GLY A 248 1.50 19.93 -5.44
C GLY A 248 1.26 19.41 -6.86
N SER A 249 2.07 18.47 -7.36
CA SER A 249 1.83 17.84 -8.65
C SER A 249 0.55 17.01 -8.63
N ILE A 250 -0.14 16.94 -9.75
CA ILE A 250 -1.34 16.13 -9.92
C ILE A 250 -0.99 14.84 -10.68
N LYS A 251 -1.45 13.73 -10.12
CA LYS A 251 -1.38 12.41 -10.75
C LYS A 251 -2.77 11.83 -10.90
N ILE A 252 -2.99 11.08 -11.97
CA ILE A 252 -4.14 10.19 -12.10
C ILE A 252 -3.66 8.75 -12.06
N GLY A 253 -4.42 7.87 -11.45
CA GLY A 253 -4.06 6.46 -11.26
C GLY A 253 -4.49 5.90 -9.90
N PRO A 254 -3.93 4.75 -9.53
CA PRO A 254 -3.18 3.81 -10.38
C PRO A 254 -4.09 2.90 -11.21
N THR A 255 -3.50 2.22 -12.19
CA THR A 255 -4.06 0.99 -12.76
C THR A 255 -3.81 -0.20 -11.84
N ALA A 256 -4.42 -1.35 -12.15
CA ALA A 256 -4.10 -2.63 -11.54
C ALA A 256 -3.90 -3.71 -12.63
N ILE A 257 -3.00 -3.41 -13.56
CA ILE A 257 -2.72 -4.27 -14.71
C ILE A 257 -1.88 -5.46 -14.25
N PRO A 258 -2.20 -6.71 -14.64
CA PRO A 258 -1.35 -7.86 -14.38
C PRO A 258 0.10 -7.61 -14.79
N ALA A 259 1.04 -8.02 -13.94
CA ALA A 259 2.47 -7.99 -14.23
C ALA A 259 2.98 -9.42 -14.33
N PHE A 260 3.83 -9.70 -15.32
CA PHE A 260 4.21 -11.08 -15.67
C PHE A 260 5.35 -11.65 -14.82
N TRP A 261 6.07 -10.83 -14.06
CA TRP A 261 7.02 -11.23 -13.01
C TRP A 261 7.02 -10.18 -11.90
N ARG A 262 7.55 -10.53 -10.73
CA ARG A 262 7.42 -9.72 -9.50
C ARG A 262 7.97 -8.31 -9.59
N GLU A 263 8.93 -8.08 -10.48
CA GLU A 263 9.56 -6.78 -10.73
C GLU A 263 9.36 -6.25 -12.16
N ASN A 264 8.26 -6.60 -12.78
CA ASN A 264 7.92 -6.13 -14.13
C ASN A 264 7.54 -4.63 -14.14
N TYR A 265 8.47 -3.77 -13.74
CA TYR A 265 8.24 -2.32 -13.69
C TYR A 265 8.19 -1.70 -15.09
N LYS A 266 9.13 -2.07 -15.99
CA LYS A 266 9.24 -1.49 -17.33
C LYS A 266 9.79 -2.53 -18.31
N GLY A 267 9.10 -2.72 -19.46
CA GLY A 267 9.54 -3.60 -20.52
C GLY A 267 9.98 -4.97 -19.98
N PHE A 268 11.17 -5.42 -20.34
CA PHE A 268 11.79 -6.67 -19.91
C PHE A 268 12.79 -6.51 -18.74
N SER A 269 12.81 -5.35 -18.05
CA SER A 269 13.70 -5.17 -16.90
C SER A 269 13.40 -6.21 -15.81
N ASN A 270 14.47 -6.76 -15.21
CA ASN A 270 14.41 -7.79 -14.16
C ASN A 270 13.59 -9.01 -14.56
N PHE A 271 13.66 -9.42 -15.86
CA PHE A 271 12.92 -10.54 -16.37
C PHE A 271 13.30 -11.85 -15.65
N ASN A 272 12.28 -12.56 -15.17
CA ASN A 272 12.43 -13.86 -14.54
C ASN A 272 11.45 -14.86 -15.14
N PHE A 273 11.98 -15.81 -15.88
CA PHE A 273 11.18 -16.80 -16.62
C PHE A 273 10.37 -17.72 -15.68
N LYS A 274 10.95 -18.13 -14.55
CA LYS A 274 10.26 -19.01 -13.58
C LYS A 274 9.09 -18.29 -12.95
N GLU A 275 9.28 -17.04 -12.53
CA GLU A 275 8.19 -16.22 -11.99
C GLU A 275 7.10 -16.00 -13.04
N MET A 276 7.48 -15.73 -14.28
CA MET A 276 6.52 -15.54 -15.37
C MET A 276 5.60 -16.75 -15.56
N ILE A 277 6.16 -17.96 -15.59
CA ILE A 277 5.36 -19.18 -15.72
C ILE A 277 4.42 -19.35 -14.53
N GLU A 278 4.92 -19.15 -13.31
CA GLU A 278 4.12 -19.28 -12.10
C GLU A 278 2.94 -18.27 -12.10
N ILE A 279 3.22 -17.00 -12.41
CA ILE A 279 2.22 -15.94 -12.42
C ILE A 279 1.17 -16.18 -13.51
N ILE A 280 1.59 -16.48 -14.73
CA ILE A 280 0.68 -16.78 -15.85
C ILE A 280 -0.19 -18.00 -15.51
N TYR A 281 0.34 -19.02 -14.87
CA TYR A 281 -0.44 -20.18 -14.43
C TYR A 281 -1.60 -19.75 -13.50
N PHE A 282 -1.31 -18.98 -12.45
CA PHE A 282 -2.34 -18.54 -11.49
C PHE A 282 -3.33 -17.54 -12.12
N GLU A 283 -2.86 -16.59 -12.92
CA GLU A 283 -3.74 -15.64 -13.61
C GLU A 283 -4.67 -16.35 -14.60
N THR A 284 -4.15 -17.33 -15.35
CA THR A 284 -4.96 -18.18 -16.26
C THR A 284 -5.99 -18.99 -15.47
N LYS A 285 -5.60 -19.58 -14.34
CA LYS A 285 -6.51 -20.30 -13.46
C LYS A 285 -7.64 -19.41 -12.96
N LEU A 286 -7.33 -18.21 -12.47
CA LEU A 286 -8.33 -17.22 -12.02
C LEU A 286 -9.24 -16.80 -13.18
N PHE A 287 -8.70 -16.64 -14.37
CA PHE A 287 -9.46 -16.25 -15.56
C PHE A 287 -10.43 -17.36 -16.00
N ILE A 288 -9.98 -18.61 -16.06
CA ILE A 288 -10.80 -19.78 -16.44
C ILE A 288 -11.92 -20.01 -15.43
N GLN A 289 -11.59 -20.00 -14.14
CA GLN A 289 -12.56 -20.21 -13.06
C GLN A 289 -13.46 -19.00 -12.81
N ASN A 290 -13.09 -17.84 -13.31
CA ASN A 290 -13.75 -16.58 -13.07
C ASN A 290 -13.99 -16.26 -11.58
N SER A 291 -13.04 -16.64 -10.74
CA SER A 291 -13.07 -16.38 -9.29
C SER A 291 -13.27 -14.88 -9.05
N PHE A 292 -14.15 -14.51 -8.12
CA PHE A 292 -14.49 -13.11 -7.78
C PHE A 292 -14.71 -12.17 -8.99
N ASN A 293 -15.26 -12.69 -10.12
CA ASN A 293 -15.43 -11.98 -11.40
C ASN A 293 -14.11 -11.46 -12.01
N PHE A 294 -13.02 -12.22 -11.86
CA PHE A 294 -11.69 -11.85 -12.34
C PHE A 294 -11.65 -11.52 -13.84
N ARG A 295 -12.44 -12.21 -14.69
CA ARG A 295 -12.52 -11.89 -16.14
C ARG A 295 -12.93 -10.44 -16.38
N LYS A 296 -13.96 -9.97 -15.68
CA LYS A 296 -14.44 -8.59 -15.81
C LYS A 296 -13.37 -7.61 -15.34
N LEU A 297 -12.78 -7.87 -14.19
CA LEU A 297 -11.70 -7.05 -13.62
C LEU A 297 -10.51 -6.96 -14.59
N ALA A 298 -10.02 -8.10 -15.09
CA ALA A 298 -8.88 -8.16 -16.01
C ALA A 298 -9.17 -7.38 -17.31
N ILE A 299 -10.35 -7.55 -17.91
CA ILE A 299 -10.73 -6.85 -19.14
C ILE A 299 -10.84 -5.34 -18.89
N GLU A 300 -11.42 -4.91 -17.77
CA GLU A 300 -11.53 -3.49 -17.41
C GLU A 300 -10.16 -2.85 -17.17
N GLU A 301 -9.27 -3.55 -16.49
CA GLU A 301 -7.91 -3.07 -16.25
C GLU A 301 -7.04 -3.06 -17.51
N MET A 302 -7.19 -4.04 -18.40
CA MET A 302 -6.51 -4.05 -19.70
C MET A 302 -6.88 -2.84 -20.57
N LYS A 303 -8.13 -2.35 -20.51
CA LYS A 303 -8.53 -1.11 -21.19
C LYS A 303 -7.77 0.11 -20.68
N ASN A 304 -7.35 0.11 -19.42
CA ASN A 304 -6.58 1.18 -18.79
C ASN A 304 -5.12 1.27 -19.32
N TYR A 305 -4.67 0.29 -20.11
CA TYR A 305 -3.40 0.38 -20.84
C TYR A 305 -3.44 1.51 -21.87
N SER A 306 -4.62 1.84 -22.41
CA SER A 306 -4.81 2.99 -23.28
C SER A 306 -4.84 4.27 -22.44
N SER A 307 -3.80 5.09 -22.56
CA SER A 307 -3.75 6.40 -21.89
C SER A 307 -4.98 7.26 -22.19
N LYS A 308 -5.57 7.15 -23.41
CA LYS A 308 -6.78 7.88 -23.78
C LYS A 308 -7.99 7.45 -22.94
N VAL A 309 -8.21 6.15 -22.79
CA VAL A 309 -9.30 5.60 -21.96
C VAL A 309 -9.09 5.97 -20.49
N PHE A 310 -7.86 5.87 -20.03
CA PHE A 310 -7.48 6.17 -18.66
C PHE A 310 -7.71 7.65 -18.30
N ILE A 311 -7.25 8.57 -19.16
CA ILE A 311 -7.49 10.02 -19.02
C ILE A 311 -8.98 10.34 -19.08
N GLN A 312 -9.75 9.69 -19.96
CA GLN A 312 -11.18 9.92 -20.06
C GLN A 312 -11.91 9.57 -18.77
N LYS A 313 -11.61 8.42 -18.16
CA LYS A 313 -12.18 8.03 -16.84
C LYS A 313 -11.90 9.07 -15.76
N ALA A 314 -10.70 9.67 -15.76
CA ALA A 314 -10.39 10.74 -14.84
C ALA A 314 -11.21 12.01 -15.13
N LYS A 315 -11.35 12.39 -16.41
CA LYS A 315 -12.13 13.56 -16.84
C LYS A 315 -13.61 13.50 -16.44
N ASP A 316 -14.15 12.31 -16.25
CA ASP A 316 -15.55 12.14 -15.83
C ASP A 316 -15.81 12.74 -14.43
N MET A 317 -14.78 12.91 -13.60
CA MET A 317 -14.87 13.45 -12.23
C MET A 317 -14.61 14.96 -12.13
N VAL A 318 -14.18 15.62 -13.21
CA VAL A 318 -13.85 17.05 -13.20
C VAL A 318 -14.45 17.77 -14.38
N LYS A 319 -14.66 19.10 -14.27
CA LYS A 319 -15.24 19.92 -15.35
C LYS A 319 -14.21 20.21 -16.44
N ASN A 320 -13.02 20.63 -16.03
CA ASN A 320 -11.99 21.11 -16.93
C ASN A 320 -10.63 20.54 -16.55
N ILE A 321 -10.03 19.78 -17.45
CA ILE A 321 -8.62 19.38 -17.40
C ILE A 321 -8.13 19.08 -18.80
N GLY A 322 -6.91 19.47 -19.10
CA GLY A 322 -6.26 19.19 -20.39
C GLY A 322 -5.93 17.71 -20.62
N ASN A 323 -5.25 17.44 -21.72
CA ASN A 323 -4.79 16.09 -22.08
C ASN A 323 -3.29 15.88 -21.82
N ASP A 324 -2.58 16.89 -21.34
CA ASP A 324 -1.13 16.85 -21.16
C ASP A 324 -0.73 16.03 -19.94
N PHE A 325 -0.89 14.71 -20.07
CA PHE A 325 -0.50 13.73 -19.07
C PHE A 325 0.67 12.89 -19.60
N LYS A 326 1.68 12.67 -18.76
CA LYS A 326 2.82 11.81 -19.06
C LYS A 326 2.94 10.67 -18.04
N PRO A 327 3.31 9.46 -18.50
CA PRO A 327 3.54 8.35 -17.59
C PRO A 327 4.75 8.63 -16.69
N ILE A 328 4.63 8.22 -15.42
CA ILE A 328 5.72 8.23 -14.45
C ILE A 328 6.07 6.79 -14.06
N PRO A 329 7.20 6.56 -13.37
CA PRO A 329 7.61 5.21 -12.96
C PRO A 329 6.49 4.47 -12.25
N ALA A 330 6.18 3.27 -12.74
CA ALA A 330 5.14 2.42 -12.17
C ALA A 330 5.54 1.86 -10.81
N GLY A 331 4.54 1.59 -9.96
CA GLY A 331 4.66 0.74 -8.79
C GLY A 331 4.18 -0.68 -9.09
N ILE A 332 4.61 -1.66 -8.31
CA ILE A 332 4.03 -2.99 -8.30
C ILE A 332 3.36 -3.23 -6.95
N ARG A 333 2.09 -3.57 -7.01
CA ARG A 333 1.32 -4.03 -5.87
C ARG A 333 1.47 -5.54 -5.79
N ALA A 334 2.17 -6.00 -4.77
CA ALA A 334 2.32 -7.40 -4.46
C ALA A 334 1.05 -7.89 -3.73
N GLN A 335 0.12 -8.47 -4.48
CA GLN A 335 -1.16 -8.92 -3.96
C GLN A 335 -1.12 -10.40 -3.64
N LEU A 336 -1.39 -10.78 -2.40
CA LEU A 336 -1.40 -12.17 -1.99
C LEU A 336 -2.64 -12.90 -2.54
N LEU A 337 -2.43 -14.05 -3.15
CA LEU A 337 -3.47 -14.98 -3.59
C LEU A 337 -3.52 -16.17 -2.63
N ASN A 338 -4.71 -16.49 -2.12
CA ASN A 338 -4.96 -17.78 -1.49
C ASN A 338 -5.20 -18.84 -2.58
N THR A 339 -4.29 -19.80 -2.72
CA THR A 339 -4.31 -20.80 -3.79
C THR A 339 -5.35 -21.91 -3.60
N LYS A 340 -5.91 -22.04 -2.37
CA LYS A 340 -7.03 -22.96 -2.07
C LYS A 340 -8.37 -22.39 -2.47
N THR A 341 -8.65 -21.12 -2.06
CA THR A 341 -9.92 -20.46 -2.35
C THR A 341 -9.92 -19.76 -3.71
N ASN A 342 -8.74 -19.52 -4.30
CA ASN A 342 -8.52 -18.72 -5.50
C ASN A 342 -9.07 -17.29 -5.35
N GLU A 343 -8.84 -16.68 -4.18
CA GLU A 343 -9.26 -15.32 -3.86
C GLU A 343 -8.04 -14.45 -3.52
N LEU A 344 -8.09 -13.19 -3.95
CA LEU A 344 -7.11 -12.20 -3.55
C LEU A 344 -7.35 -11.80 -2.10
N VAL A 345 -6.32 -11.90 -1.29
CA VAL A 345 -6.39 -11.58 0.14
C VAL A 345 -6.58 -10.07 0.33
N GLN A 346 -7.64 -9.68 1.01
CA GLN A 346 -8.03 -8.27 1.16
C GLN A 346 -7.35 -7.57 2.34
N ASP A 347 -6.94 -8.30 3.38
CA ASP A 347 -6.40 -7.76 4.62
C ASP A 347 -4.92 -8.13 4.84
N PHE A 348 -4.31 -7.64 5.91
CA PHE A 348 -2.98 -8.05 6.34
C PHE A 348 -2.94 -9.55 6.67
N VAL A 349 -1.84 -10.20 6.32
CA VAL A 349 -1.58 -11.60 6.70
C VAL A 349 -0.21 -11.70 7.32
N ILE A 350 -0.16 -12.28 8.49
CA ILE A 350 1.05 -12.58 9.25
C ILE A 350 1.02 -14.08 9.57
N GLU A 351 2.13 -14.76 9.39
CA GLU A 351 2.33 -16.12 9.88
C GLU A 351 3.57 -16.17 10.76
N HIS A 352 3.48 -16.93 11.85
CA HIS A 352 4.56 -17.14 12.80
C HIS A 352 5.10 -18.56 12.67
N GLY A 353 6.41 -18.68 12.71
CA GLY A 353 7.13 -19.96 12.80
C GLY A 353 8.03 -19.97 14.03
N VAL A 354 8.78 -21.05 14.19
CA VAL A 354 9.78 -21.12 15.27
C VAL A 354 10.82 -20.01 15.06
N ASN A 355 10.92 -19.09 16.02
CA ASN A 355 11.80 -17.93 15.97
C ASN A 355 11.69 -17.10 14.68
N SER A 356 10.51 -17.01 14.10
CA SER A 356 10.30 -16.21 12.88
C SER A 356 8.88 -15.65 12.77
N THR A 357 8.79 -14.48 12.14
CA THR A 357 7.52 -13.83 11.78
C THR A 357 7.58 -13.41 10.31
N HIS A 358 6.53 -13.71 9.56
CA HIS A 358 6.46 -13.48 8.13
C HIS A 358 5.25 -12.60 7.77
N ILE A 359 5.52 -11.41 7.25
CA ILE A 359 4.49 -10.46 6.79
C ILE A 359 4.17 -10.79 5.34
N LEU A 360 3.14 -11.59 5.10
CA LEU A 360 2.81 -12.11 3.78
C LEU A 360 2.00 -11.14 2.93
N ASN A 361 1.11 -10.34 3.54
CA ASN A 361 0.29 -9.39 2.82
C ASN A 361 0.27 -8.03 3.54
N ALA A 362 1.00 -7.07 2.99
CA ALA A 362 1.03 -5.69 3.46
C ALA A 362 0.87 -4.74 2.25
N VAL A 363 -0.31 -4.81 1.60
CA VAL A 363 -0.66 -3.92 0.49
C VAL A 363 -1.40 -2.67 0.97
N SER A 364 -1.66 -1.72 0.07
CA SER A 364 -2.37 -0.47 0.40
C SER A 364 -3.57 -0.72 1.35
N PRO A 365 -3.62 0.01 2.46
CA PRO A 365 -2.94 1.24 2.82
C PRO A 365 -1.68 1.06 3.69
N ALA A 366 -0.89 0.00 3.51
CA ALA A 366 0.21 -0.40 4.40
C ALA A 366 1.21 0.73 4.71
N PHE A 367 1.49 1.64 3.76
CA PHE A 367 2.36 2.78 4.02
C PHE A 367 1.77 3.69 5.11
N THR A 368 0.50 4.04 5.01
CA THR A 368 -0.21 4.81 6.06
C THR A 368 -0.24 4.07 7.39
N CYS A 369 -0.49 2.75 7.34
CA CYS A 369 -0.67 1.90 8.51
C CYS A 369 0.65 1.55 9.22
N SER A 370 1.82 1.78 8.62
CA SER A 370 3.07 1.10 8.95
C SER A 370 3.45 1.20 10.44
N PHE A 371 3.34 2.36 11.07
CA PHE A 371 3.65 2.51 12.50
C PHE A 371 2.64 1.79 13.42
N ALA A 372 1.33 1.89 13.13
CA ALA A 372 0.32 1.19 13.91
C ALA A 372 0.41 -0.33 13.73
N PHE A 373 0.69 -0.76 12.50
CA PHE A 373 0.89 -2.18 12.18
C PHE A 373 2.16 -2.73 12.82
N ALA A 374 3.26 -1.97 12.85
CA ALA A 374 4.51 -2.36 13.51
C ALA A 374 4.29 -2.65 15.01
N LYS A 375 3.55 -1.80 15.72
CA LYS A 375 3.16 -2.04 17.12
C LYS A 375 2.41 -3.35 17.30
N TYR A 376 1.47 -3.61 16.41
CA TYR A 376 0.72 -4.86 16.45
C TYR A 376 1.64 -6.07 16.22
N VAL A 377 2.52 -6.02 15.19
CA VAL A 377 3.45 -7.11 14.88
C VAL A 377 4.41 -7.38 16.04
N VAL A 378 4.97 -6.35 16.67
CA VAL A 378 5.89 -6.50 17.82
C VAL A 378 5.16 -7.12 19.02
N ASN A 379 3.93 -6.71 19.28
CA ASN A 379 3.11 -7.34 20.32
C ASN A 379 2.84 -8.84 20.04
N GLU A 380 2.51 -9.20 18.80
CA GLU A 380 2.33 -10.61 18.39
C GLU A 380 3.63 -11.41 18.57
N ILE A 381 4.78 -10.85 18.19
CA ILE A 381 6.08 -11.49 18.40
C ILE A 381 6.33 -11.76 19.87
N ASN A 382 6.05 -10.79 20.74
CA ASN A 382 6.26 -10.91 22.18
C ASN A 382 5.34 -11.94 22.82
N GLN A 383 4.08 -12.05 22.35
CA GLN A 383 3.13 -13.06 22.81
C GLN A 383 3.58 -14.46 22.41
N ASN A 384 3.94 -14.68 21.13
CA ASN A 384 4.41 -15.97 20.63
C ASN A 384 5.67 -16.45 21.36
N LYS A 385 6.64 -15.55 21.63
CA LYS A 385 7.84 -15.92 22.41
C LYS A 385 7.53 -16.37 23.84
N LYS A 386 6.50 -15.80 24.48
CA LYS A 386 6.06 -16.24 25.81
C LYS A 386 5.40 -17.61 25.78
N GLU A 387 4.60 -17.90 24.77
CA GLU A 387 3.97 -19.20 24.58
C GLU A 387 5.00 -20.30 24.33
N ASP A 388 5.99 -20.08 23.47
CA ASP A 388 7.08 -21.01 23.17
C ASP A 388 7.93 -21.32 24.42
N ASN A 389 8.13 -20.33 25.31
CA ASN A 389 8.88 -20.50 26.57
C ASN A 389 8.07 -21.26 27.65
N ASN A 390 6.73 -21.22 27.60
CA ASN A 390 5.88 -21.93 28.55
C ASN A 390 5.64 -23.39 28.16
N VAL A 391 5.99 -23.79 26.94
CA VAL A 391 5.84 -25.17 26.43
C VAL A 391 7.14 -25.99 26.60
N LYS A 392 8.25 -25.34 26.91
CA LYS A 392 9.55 -25.96 27.25
C LYS A 392 9.66 -26.19 28.77
#